data_ed57fa22a01752caf85b5aecbd5f216f
#
_entry.id   ed57fa22a01752caf85b5aecbd5f216f
#
_cell.length_a   1.000
_cell.length_b   1.000
_cell.length_c   1.000
_cell.angle_alpha   90.00
_cell.angle_beta   90.00
_cell.angle_gamma   90.00
#
_symmetry.space_group_name_H-M   'P 1'
#
loop_
_entity.id
_entity.type
_entity.pdbx_description
1 polymer ?
#
loop_
_entity_poly.entity_id
_entity_poly.type
_entity_poly.pdbx_seq_one_letter_code
_entity_poly.pdbx_strand_id
1 'polypeptide(L)'
;MRKIFFLLAGIVTSALTISCSEEGTGRRPGTDDGYIEIYENPNWKISADAAGLSAEVSVKSISNEYYYMDVIRLNEFTSTFGSDMKKYLQDEARMVRQQAEQENKSFNEFVSRGSSSVTFRDLTAESWVAVAFGMNRDWTLTGAYVWTTFDIDKFVLTLNPSWKIKYDGRKVDTQDGVSQDVDVIKVESSDGKDYCLDIVMAKDLKSWYNNDLAQYIQDEPNYYNGDIYNGGMELLFDRMRSGDWKAVAYGVTPKGMPTGEYAVLDYTVKPETASADFNRWLGAWKFSGKDSKGNQVSYDINISSVDPNYIFKVEGWETGSQCGQPMDDYSFETVYNRFSDRMLFNGLYLETYKDNNNKDVDFCFYGNFDFNGEQLVLTDGLTIAEAALANDGNQGTVSGCSFDYIENNKTYPSTFKSMQYMDLPVSSDEVLIYNSNVPLFPITMTRSTSGRSISTASAHSAKVLRVRPARHVRGNASVTSSKARRNPGTRP
;
A
#
# COMPACT_ATOMS: atom_id res chain seq x y z
N MET A 1 6.52 3.05 15.55
CA MET A 1 5.26 2.34 15.27
C MET A 1 4.21 3.40 15.01
N ARG A 2 3.82 3.61 13.76
CA ARG A 2 2.78 4.58 13.38
C ARG A 2 1.46 3.83 13.29
N LYS A 3 0.47 4.27 14.06
CA LYS A 3 -0.89 3.75 13.98
C LYS A 3 -1.58 4.43 12.79
N ILE A 4 -1.93 3.66 11.78
CA ILE A 4 -2.77 4.11 10.66
C ILE A 4 -4.19 3.68 11.01
N PHE A 5 -5.06 4.64 11.27
CA PHE A 5 -6.49 4.39 11.42
C PHE A 5 -7.16 4.61 10.08
N PHE A 6 -7.70 3.54 9.50
CA PHE A 6 -8.63 3.63 8.39
C PHE A 6 -10.03 3.83 8.97
N LEU A 7 -10.60 5.01 8.78
CA LEU A 7 -12.02 5.24 9.00
C LEU A 7 -12.75 4.79 7.73
N LEU A 8 -13.24 3.56 7.70
CA LEU A 8 -14.21 3.11 6.69
C LEU A 8 -15.56 3.70 7.08
N ALA A 9 -15.93 4.81 6.45
CA ALA A 9 -17.32 5.30 6.47
C ALA A 9 -18.20 4.38 5.61
N GLY A 10 -18.52 3.21 6.14
CA GLY A 10 -19.53 2.31 5.57
C GLY A 10 -20.92 2.84 5.88
N ILE A 11 -21.58 3.45 4.90
CA ILE A 11 -23.03 3.73 4.95
C ILE A 11 -23.75 2.38 4.90
N VAL A 12 -24.09 1.82 6.05
CA VAL A 12 -25.05 0.73 6.14
C VAL A 12 -26.44 1.35 6.37
N THR A 13 -27.17 1.60 5.29
CA THR A 13 -28.62 1.79 5.34
C THR A 13 -29.30 0.43 5.54
N SER A 14 -29.38 -0.03 6.79
CA SER A 14 -30.28 -1.11 7.16
C SER A 14 -31.60 -0.51 7.66
N ALA A 15 -32.62 -0.61 6.82
CA ALA A 15 -33.99 -0.35 7.21
C ALA A 15 -34.43 -1.40 8.25
N LEU A 16 -34.42 -1.02 9.52
CA LEU A 16 -35.05 -1.80 10.59
C LEU A 16 -36.52 -1.45 10.64
N THR A 17 -37.33 -2.36 10.14
CA THR A 17 -38.78 -2.38 10.43
C THR A 17 -38.98 -2.71 11.90
N ILE A 18 -39.40 -1.71 12.67
CA ILE A 18 -39.79 -1.88 14.05
C ILE A 18 -41.18 -2.55 14.06
N SER A 19 -41.23 -3.81 14.47
CA SER A 19 -42.45 -4.48 14.88
C SER A 19 -42.60 -4.31 16.40
N CYS A 20 -43.54 -3.50 16.81
CA CYS A 20 -43.99 -3.47 18.22
C CYS A 20 -44.74 -4.76 18.54
N SER A 21 -44.26 -5.48 19.56
CA SER A 21 -45.13 -6.39 20.33
C SER A 21 -44.80 -6.27 21.81
N GLU A 22 -45.84 -6.03 22.57
CA GLU A 22 -45.87 -5.79 24.01
C GLU A 22 -45.52 -7.05 24.83
N GLU A 23 -45.04 -6.74 26.04
CA GLU A 23 -45.09 -7.51 27.29
C GLU A 23 -44.35 -8.85 27.38
N GLY A 24 -43.30 -8.79 28.14
CA GLY A 24 -42.65 -9.96 28.76
C GLY A 24 -41.62 -9.54 29.81
N THR A 25 -42.05 -9.43 31.06
CA THR A 25 -41.18 -9.22 32.23
C THR A 25 -40.16 -10.34 32.38
N GLY A 26 -38.97 -10.17 31.77
CA GLY A 26 -37.83 -11.04 31.97
C GLY A 26 -36.58 -10.19 32.13
N ARG A 27 -36.14 -9.92 33.39
CA ARG A 27 -34.84 -9.35 33.67
C ARG A 27 -33.76 -10.20 33.02
N ARG A 28 -33.07 -9.66 32.00
CA ARG A 28 -31.77 -10.21 31.53
C ARG A 28 -30.72 -9.80 32.57
N PRO A 29 -29.89 -10.73 33.07
CA PRO A 29 -28.75 -10.40 33.92
C PRO A 29 -27.67 -9.76 33.04
N GLY A 30 -27.21 -8.55 33.34
CA GLY A 30 -25.98 -8.00 32.81
C GLY A 30 -26.04 -6.67 32.06
N THR A 31 -27.00 -5.80 32.29
CA THR A 31 -26.89 -4.37 31.99
C THR A 31 -27.01 -3.58 33.28
N ASP A 32 -25.94 -3.56 34.05
CA ASP A 32 -25.77 -2.52 35.06
C ASP A 32 -25.38 -1.25 34.27
N ASP A 33 -26.39 -0.49 33.85
CA ASP A 33 -26.23 0.89 33.37
C ASP A 33 -25.88 1.74 34.59
N GLY A 34 -24.71 1.45 35.16
CA GLY A 34 -24.18 2.18 36.31
C GLY A 34 -24.19 3.67 35.99
N TYR A 35 -24.87 4.44 36.82
CA TYR A 35 -24.91 5.88 36.68
C TYR A 35 -23.47 6.42 36.74
N ILE A 36 -22.87 6.72 35.58
CA ILE A 36 -21.55 7.35 35.47
C ILE A 36 -21.79 8.86 35.46
N GLU A 37 -21.23 9.56 36.46
CA GLU A 37 -21.11 11.00 36.42
C GLU A 37 -19.93 11.37 35.50
N ILE A 38 -20.17 12.22 34.50
CA ILE A 38 -19.12 12.72 33.64
C ILE A 38 -18.66 14.10 34.11
N TYR A 39 -17.36 14.37 33.98
CA TYR A 39 -16.76 15.65 34.36
C TYR A 39 -15.59 16.00 33.45
N GLU A 40 -15.40 17.30 33.19
CA GLU A 40 -14.21 17.78 32.50
C GLU A 40 -12.97 17.59 33.36
N ASN A 41 -11.96 16.87 32.84
CA ASN A 41 -10.75 16.58 33.59
C ASN A 41 -9.80 17.78 33.58
N PRO A 42 -9.55 18.42 34.72
CA PRO A 42 -8.70 19.61 34.82
C PRO A 42 -7.21 19.33 34.51
N ASN A 43 -6.80 18.06 34.51
CA ASN A 43 -5.45 17.62 34.26
C ASN A 43 -5.18 17.39 32.76
N TRP A 44 -6.18 17.53 31.91
CA TRP A 44 -6.09 17.36 30.48
C TRP A 44 -6.38 18.68 29.74
N LYS A 45 -5.61 18.94 28.68
CA LYS A 45 -5.87 20.03 27.75
C LYS A 45 -5.86 19.46 26.35
N ILE A 46 -6.93 19.65 25.61
CA ILE A 46 -7.05 19.22 24.23
C ILE A 46 -6.88 20.42 23.29
N SER A 47 -6.24 20.18 22.14
CA SER A 47 -6.18 21.10 21.02
C SER A 47 -6.29 20.33 19.71
N ALA A 48 -6.81 20.98 18.68
CA ALA A 48 -6.85 20.44 17.33
C ALA A 48 -6.23 21.45 16.38
N ASP A 49 -5.25 21.00 15.60
CA ASP A 49 -4.58 21.74 14.53
C ASP A 49 -5.05 21.19 13.19
N ALA A 50 -5.89 21.95 12.50
CA ALA A 50 -6.44 21.58 11.20
C ALA A 50 -5.53 22.05 10.05
N ALA A 51 -5.31 21.18 9.07
CA ALA A 51 -4.66 21.52 7.81
C ALA A 51 -5.18 20.62 6.68
N GLY A 52 -5.59 21.22 5.57
CA GLY A 52 -6.31 20.50 4.51
C GLY A 52 -7.55 19.81 5.07
N LEU A 53 -7.80 18.56 4.69
CA LEU A 53 -8.88 17.72 5.23
C LEU A 53 -8.40 16.80 6.36
N SER A 54 -7.43 17.26 7.14
CA SER A 54 -6.90 16.52 8.28
C SER A 54 -6.79 17.41 9.51
N ALA A 55 -6.80 16.80 10.69
CA ALA A 55 -6.55 17.51 11.94
C ALA A 55 -5.66 16.66 12.87
N GLU A 56 -4.67 17.28 13.48
CA GLU A 56 -3.95 16.67 14.58
C GLU A 56 -4.60 17.08 15.90
N VAL A 57 -5.19 16.12 16.57
CA VAL A 57 -5.74 16.28 17.91
C VAL A 57 -4.68 15.91 18.93
N SER A 58 -4.34 16.85 19.78
CA SER A 58 -3.31 16.68 20.83
C SER A 58 -3.93 16.81 22.20
N VAL A 59 -3.58 15.90 23.09
CA VAL A 59 -3.90 15.98 24.52
C VAL A 59 -2.61 16.19 25.31
N LYS A 60 -2.54 17.29 26.08
CA LYS A 60 -1.50 17.50 27.09
C LYS A 60 -2.06 17.04 28.42
N SER A 61 -1.46 16.01 29.01
CA SER A 61 -1.90 15.42 30.27
C SER A 61 -0.77 15.45 31.30
N ILE A 62 -1.10 15.87 32.53
CA ILE A 62 -0.21 15.76 33.71
C ILE A 62 -0.53 14.52 34.54
N SER A 63 -1.53 13.72 34.15
CA SER A 63 -1.90 12.44 34.76
C SER A 63 -1.48 11.27 33.91
N ASN A 64 -1.45 10.08 34.50
CA ASN A 64 -1.12 8.82 33.86
C ASN A 64 -2.37 7.98 33.52
N GLU A 65 -3.53 8.62 33.45
CA GLU A 65 -4.78 7.97 33.10
C GLU A 65 -4.82 7.56 31.62
N TYR A 66 -5.54 6.49 31.34
CA TYR A 66 -5.80 6.06 29.97
C TYR A 66 -6.97 6.83 29.41
N TYR A 67 -6.86 7.25 28.15
CA TYR A 67 -7.93 7.91 27.42
C TYR A 67 -7.93 7.49 25.93
N TYR A 68 -9.11 7.57 25.34
CA TYR A 68 -9.32 7.44 23.91
C TYR A 68 -9.55 8.83 23.31
N MET A 69 -9.08 9.06 22.08
CA MET A 69 -9.31 10.30 21.34
C MET A 69 -10.15 10.01 20.11
N ASP A 70 -11.15 10.87 19.90
CA ASP A 70 -12.05 10.80 18.76
C ASP A 70 -12.42 12.18 18.23
N VAL A 71 -12.96 12.20 16.98
CA VAL A 71 -13.56 13.38 16.36
C VAL A 71 -14.92 13.03 15.77
N ILE A 72 -15.90 13.90 16.00
CA ILE A 72 -17.25 13.78 15.43
C ILE A 72 -17.66 15.11 14.79
N ARG A 73 -18.40 15.05 13.69
CA ARG A 73 -18.98 16.25 13.08
C ARG A 73 -19.87 16.96 14.08
N LEU A 74 -19.73 18.27 14.21
CA LEU A 74 -20.55 19.06 15.14
C LEU A 74 -22.05 18.90 14.85
N ASN A 75 -22.42 18.84 13.57
CA ASN A 75 -23.81 18.60 13.17
C ASN A 75 -24.31 17.21 13.61
N GLU A 76 -23.50 16.18 13.46
CA GLU A 76 -23.83 14.82 13.90
C GLU A 76 -23.93 14.72 15.42
N PHE A 77 -22.97 15.30 16.14
CA PHE A 77 -23.02 15.41 17.61
C PHE A 77 -24.31 16.08 18.10
N THR A 78 -24.72 17.17 17.43
CA THR A 78 -25.94 17.89 17.76
C THR A 78 -27.21 17.13 17.39
N SER A 79 -27.29 16.58 16.18
CA SER A 79 -28.50 15.93 15.69
C SER A 79 -28.77 14.55 16.29
N THR A 80 -27.70 13.75 16.47
CA THR A 80 -27.82 12.36 16.98
C THR A 80 -27.84 12.30 18.50
N PHE A 81 -27.00 13.09 19.14
CA PHE A 81 -26.84 13.05 20.58
C PHE A 81 -27.48 14.22 21.32
N GLY A 82 -28.04 15.20 20.57
CA GLY A 82 -28.64 16.40 21.18
C GLY A 82 -27.63 17.27 21.93
N SER A 83 -26.35 17.22 21.53
CA SER A 83 -25.23 17.84 22.23
C SER A 83 -24.98 17.28 23.65
N ASP A 84 -25.51 16.09 23.95
CA ASP A 84 -25.31 15.40 25.24
C ASP A 84 -24.00 14.59 25.17
N MET A 85 -22.96 15.14 25.81
CA MET A 85 -21.63 14.52 25.85
C MET A 85 -21.67 13.13 26.51
N LYS A 86 -22.47 12.97 27.58
CA LYS A 86 -22.58 11.67 28.28
C LYS A 86 -23.09 10.59 27.35
N LYS A 87 -24.14 10.89 26.60
CA LYS A 87 -24.75 9.95 25.65
C LYS A 87 -23.77 9.59 24.54
N TYR A 88 -23.04 10.57 24.00
CA TYR A 88 -22.01 10.35 23.01
C TYR A 88 -20.88 9.45 23.54
N LEU A 89 -20.29 9.76 24.70
CA LEU A 89 -19.19 8.99 25.26
C LEU A 89 -19.59 7.54 25.60
N GLN A 90 -20.82 7.30 26.02
CA GLN A 90 -21.33 5.94 26.27
C GLN A 90 -21.46 5.14 24.98
N ASP A 91 -21.91 5.76 23.91
CA ASP A 91 -22.04 5.11 22.61
C ASP A 91 -20.66 4.81 22.02
N GLU A 92 -19.76 5.78 22.04
CA GLU A 92 -18.40 5.65 21.49
C GLU A 92 -17.57 4.60 22.24
N ALA A 93 -17.61 4.57 23.57
CA ALA A 93 -16.90 3.54 24.35
C ALA A 93 -17.36 2.12 23.97
N ARG A 94 -18.66 1.95 23.67
CA ARG A 94 -19.22 0.67 23.20
C ARG A 94 -18.68 0.33 21.80
N MET A 95 -18.63 1.30 20.89
CA MET A 95 -18.15 1.12 19.53
C MET A 95 -16.67 0.75 19.51
N VAL A 96 -15.84 1.48 20.26
CA VAL A 96 -14.39 1.21 20.40
C VAL A 96 -14.13 -0.21 20.92
N ARG A 97 -14.90 -0.66 21.92
CA ARG A 97 -14.79 -2.02 22.45
C ARG A 97 -15.15 -3.05 21.37
N GLN A 98 -16.26 -2.87 20.65
CA GLN A 98 -16.68 -3.77 19.59
C GLN A 98 -15.63 -3.85 18.47
N GLN A 99 -15.05 -2.73 18.09
CA GLN A 99 -13.99 -2.68 17.08
C GLN A 99 -12.74 -3.44 17.56
N ALA A 100 -12.32 -3.24 18.81
CA ALA A 100 -11.16 -3.94 19.37
C ALA A 100 -11.37 -5.46 19.39
N GLU A 101 -12.59 -5.91 19.74
CA GLU A 101 -12.95 -7.34 19.73
C GLU A 101 -12.96 -7.89 18.30
N GLN A 102 -13.48 -7.17 17.30
CA GLN A 102 -13.49 -7.57 15.89
C GLN A 102 -12.09 -7.64 15.28
N GLU A 103 -11.23 -6.67 15.60
CA GLU A 103 -9.87 -6.60 15.09
C GLU A 103 -8.86 -7.44 15.90
N ASN A 104 -9.33 -8.12 16.95
CA ASN A 104 -8.50 -8.89 17.91
C ASN A 104 -7.31 -8.07 18.43
N LYS A 105 -7.55 -6.79 18.72
CA LYS A 105 -6.56 -5.85 19.24
C LYS A 105 -6.67 -5.67 20.74
N SER A 106 -5.54 -5.44 21.39
CA SER A 106 -5.47 -5.21 22.82
C SER A 106 -5.87 -3.77 23.18
N PHE A 107 -6.33 -3.57 24.42
CA PHE A 107 -6.69 -2.25 24.97
C PHE A 107 -5.62 -1.17 24.73
N ASN A 108 -4.34 -1.51 24.93
CA ASN A 108 -3.24 -0.55 24.78
C ASN A 108 -2.97 -0.11 23.34
N GLU A 109 -3.57 -0.76 22.34
CA GLU A 109 -3.45 -0.37 20.94
C GLU A 109 -4.46 0.72 20.56
N PHE A 110 -5.55 0.85 21.32
CA PHE A 110 -6.59 1.84 21.10
C PHE A 110 -6.45 3.09 21.94
N VAL A 111 -5.92 2.97 23.15
CA VAL A 111 -5.88 4.07 24.12
C VAL A 111 -4.52 4.72 24.22
N SER A 112 -4.53 5.99 24.57
CA SER A 112 -3.35 6.79 24.85
C SER A 112 -3.16 6.97 26.37
N ARG A 113 -1.96 7.37 26.78
CA ARG A 113 -1.60 7.65 28.15
C ARG A 113 -0.58 8.79 28.22
N GLY A 114 -0.71 9.69 29.18
CA GLY A 114 0.13 10.89 29.25
C GLY A 114 -0.17 11.86 28.10
N SER A 115 0.79 12.69 27.72
CA SER A 115 0.62 13.58 26.57
C SER A 115 0.78 12.81 25.26
N SER A 116 -0.16 12.96 24.32
CA SER A 116 -0.20 12.22 23.06
C SER A 116 -0.92 13.04 21.99
N SER A 117 -0.68 12.70 20.72
CA SER A 117 -1.43 13.23 19.58
C SER A 117 -1.84 12.13 18.61
N VAL A 118 -2.98 12.35 17.94
CA VAL A 118 -3.52 11.50 16.86
C VAL A 118 -3.88 12.39 15.69
N THR A 119 -3.49 11.97 14.46
CA THR A 119 -3.91 12.65 13.25
C THR A 119 -5.14 11.95 12.68
N PHE A 120 -6.24 12.69 12.58
CA PHE A 120 -7.45 12.30 11.88
C PHE A 120 -7.38 12.81 10.44
N ARG A 121 -7.73 11.97 9.48
CA ARG A 121 -7.64 12.26 8.05
C ARG A 121 -9.01 12.11 7.40
N ASP A 122 -9.12 12.58 6.15
CA ASP A 122 -10.34 12.48 5.33
C ASP A 122 -11.56 13.16 5.97
N LEU A 123 -11.31 14.23 6.73
CA LEU A 123 -12.35 15.03 7.34
C LEU A 123 -13.02 15.91 6.28
N THR A 124 -14.33 16.04 6.36
CA THR A 124 -15.09 16.96 5.48
C THR A 124 -14.95 18.40 5.94
N ALA A 125 -15.08 19.34 4.99
CA ALA A 125 -15.01 20.78 5.25
C ALA A 125 -16.26 21.26 6.01
N GLU A 126 -16.20 21.17 7.32
CA GLU A 126 -17.25 21.54 8.26
C GLU A 126 -16.70 21.68 9.68
N SER A 127 -17.55 22.02 10.64
CA SER A 127 -17.18 22.10 12.06
C SER A 127 -17.17 20.70 12.71
N TRP A 128 -16.16 20.45 13.51
CA TRP A 128 -15.91 19.19 14.21
C TRP A 128 -15.78 19.39 15.70
N VAL A 129 -16.04 18.34 16.46
CA VAL A 129 -15.74 18.22 17.89
C VAL A 129 -14.62 17.21 18.06
N ALA A 130 -13.52 17.61 18.67
CA ALA A 130 -12.49 16.71 19.14
C ALA A 130 -12.72 16.43 20.62
N VAL A 131 -12.65 15.17 21.02
CA VAL A 131 -12.85 14.73 22.39
C VAL A 131 -11.78 13.73 22.82
N ALA A 132 -11.37 13.81 24.07
CA ALA A 132 -10.62 12.76 24.73
C ALA A 132 -11.38 12.34 25.99
N PHE A 133 -11.56 11.05 26.18
CA PHE A 133 -12.32 10.53 27.31
C PHE A 133 -11.65 9.34 27.97
N GLY A 134 -11.76 9.27 29.29
CA GLY A 134 -11.09 8.27 30.09
C GLY A 134 -11.71 6.88 29.96
N MET A 135 -10.84 5.89 29.82
CA MET A 135 -11.21 4.48 29.64
C MET A 135 -10.51 3.60 30.68
N ASN A 136 -11.23 2.69 31.27
CA ASN A 136 -10.68 1.61 32.09
C ASN A 136 -10.26 0.42 31.21
N ARG A 137 -9.43 -0.47 31.74
CA ARG A 137 -8.94 -1.66 31.01
C ARG A 137 -10.03 -2.66 30.63
N ASP A 138 -11.18 -2.61 31.28
CA ASP A 138 -12.37 -3.39 30.96
C ASP A 138 -13.30 -2.71 29.94
N TRP A 139 -12.81 -1.64 29.29
CA TRP A 139 -13.52 -0.82 28.31
C TRP A 139 -14.69 0.01 28.87
N THR A 140 -14.76 0.20 30.18
CA THR A 140 -15.74 1.10 30.79
C THR A 140 -15.21 2.52 30.85
N LEU A 141 -16.10 3.51 30.83
CA LEU A 141 -15.76 4.92 31.01
C LEU A 141 -15.28 5.19 32.42
N THR A 142 -14.31 6.09 32.56
CA THR A 142 -13.95 6.65 33.90
C THR A 142 -14.82 7.83 34.32
N GLY A 143 -15.55 8.44 33.37
CA GLY A 143 -16.31 9.67 33.52
C GLY A 143 -15.50 10.93 33.17
N ALA A 144 -14.18 10.87 33.18
CA ALA A 144 -13.32 11.99 32.82
C ALA A 144 -13.34 12.25 31.31
N TYR A 145 -13.43 13.51 30.87
CA TYR A 145 -13.29 13.88 29.46
C TYR A 145 -12.74 15.30 29.32
N VAL A 146 -12.33 15.64 28.10
CA VAL A 146 -12.02 17.00 27.64
C VAL A 146 -12.37 17.11 26.17
N TRP A 147 -12.82 18.26 25.73
CA TRP A 147 -13.23 18.45 24.35
C TRP A 147 -12.92 19.86 23.84
N THR A 148 -12.91 20.02 22.52
CA THR A 148 -12.81 21.30 21.84
C THR A 148 -13.51 21.22 20.48
N THR A 149 -13.87 22.35 19.92
CA THR A 149 -14.34 22.43 18.53
C THR A 149 -13.23 22.94 17.63
N PHE A 150 -13.27 22.54 16.37
CA PHE A 150 -12.40 23.07 15.33
C PHE A 150 -13.12 23.00 13.98
N ASP A 151 -12.66 23.82 13.05
CA ASP A 151 -13.21 23.85 11.70
C ASP A 151 -12.21 23.28 10.69
N ILE A 152 -12.72 22.51 9.76
CA ILE A 152 -12.01 22.10 8.55
C ILE A 152 -12.49 23.01 7.43
N ASP A 153 -11.59 23.83 6.94
CA ASP A 153 -11.86 24.68 5.79
C ASP A 153 -11.90 23.87 4.48
N LYS A 154 -12.62 24.39 3.50
CA LYS A 154 -12.60 23.81 2.17
C LYS A 154 -11.17 23.83 1.63
N PHE A 155 -10.64 22.67 1.30
CA PHE A 155 -9.32 22.57 0.70
C PHE A 155 -9.32 23.20 -0.70
N VAL A 156 -8.56 24.27 -0.85
CA VAL A 156 -8.46 25.03 -2.10
C VAL A 156 -7.02 25.07 -2.55
N LEU A 157 -6.78 24.64 -3.77
CA LEU A 157 -5.45 24.72 -4.38
C LEU A 157 -5.11 26.15 -4.80
N THR A 158 -3.93 26.60 -4.41
CA THR A 158 -3.36 27.89 -4.78
C THR A 158 -1.97 27.69 -5.36
N LEU A 159 -1.75 28.15 -6.59
CA LEU A 159 -0.43 28.11 -7.22
C LEU A 159 0.58 28.91 -6.42
N ASN A 160 1.71 28.28 -6.11
CA ASN A 160 2.85 28.97 -5.50
C ASN A 160 3.85 29.39 -6.60
N PRO A 161 3.95 30.69 -6.94
CA PRO A 161 4.82 31.16 -8.00
C PRO A 161 6.31 31.11 -7.65
N SER A 162 6.64 30.91 -6.37
CA SER A 162 8.03 30.79 -5.88
C SER A 162 8.62 29.42 -6.15
N TRP A 163 7.78 28.46 -6.52
CA TRP A 163 8.21 27.08 -6.81
C TRP A 163 8.22 26.85 -8.31
N LYS A 164 9.39 26.46 -8.84
CA LYS A 164 9.57 26.13 -10.25
C LYS A 164 10.08 24.70 -10.34
N ILE A 165 9.34 23.86 -11.03
CA ILE A 165 9.69 22.46 -11.23
C ILE A 165 10.27 22.30 -12.63
N LYS A 166 11.33 21.50 -12.77
CA LYS A 166 11.95 21.15 -14.05
C LYS A 166 12.28 19.68 -14.11
N TYR A 167 11.89 19.02 -15.18
CA TYR A 167 12.41 17.69 -15.53
C TYR A 167 13.77 17.89 -16.23
N ASP A 168 14.84 17.37 -15.64
CA ASP A 168 16.23 17.54 -16.14
C ASP A 168 16.72 16.32 -16.95
N GLY A 169 15.79 15.41 -17.25
CA GLY A 169 16.02 14.24 -18.08
C GLY A 169 16.57 13.04 -17.32
N ARG A 170 16.84 11.99 -18.10
CA ARG A 170 17.42 10.73 -17.60
C ARG A 170 18.92 10.82 -17.52
N LYS A 171 19.49 10.29 -16.43
CA LYS A 171 20.94 10.18 -16.20
C LYS A 171 21.29 8.77 -15.75
N VAL A 172 22.55 8.41 -15.86
CA VAL A 172 23.10 7.22 -15.20
C VAL A 172 23.62 7.65 -13.86
N ASP A 173 23.13 7.02 -12.80
CA ASP A 173 23.68 7.15 -11.45
C ASP A 173 24.43 5.88 -11.09
N THR A 174 25.61 6.04 -10.47
CA THR A 174 26.45 4.91 -10.05
C THR A 174 26.76 5.04 -8.57
N GLN A 175 26.31 4.06 -7.80
CA GLN A 175 26.57 3.98 -6.36
C GLN A 175 27.17 2.60 -6.05
N ASP A 176 28.25 2.59 -5.29
CA ASP A 176 28.94 1.37 -4.87
C ASP A 176 29.29 0.42 -6.05
N GLY A 177 29.57 1.00 -7.23
CA GLY A 177 29.89 0.25 -8.44
C GLY A 177 28.66 -0.31 -9.20
N VAL A 178 27.46 -0.06 -8.72
CA VAL A 178 26.20 -0.42 -9.41
C VAL A 178 25.66 0.78 -10.16
N SER A 179 25.52 0.64 -11.48
CA SER A 179 24.94 1.68 -12.33
C SER A 179 23.45 1.42 -12.55
N GLN A 180 22.68 2.51 -12.56
CA GLN A 180 21.26 2.49 -12.86
C GLN A 180 20.82 3.76 -13.57
N ASP A 181 19.72 3.68 -14.31
CA ASP A 181 19.07 4.86 -14.86
C ASP A 181 18.23 5.53 -13.77
N VAL A 182 18.35 6.85 -13.71
CA VAL A 182 17.52 7.70 -12.86
C VAL A 182 16.96 8.86 -13.68
N ASP A 183 15.74 9.24 -13.39
CA ASP A 183 15.12 10.44 -13.93
C ASP A 183 15.22 11.57 -12.90
N VAL A 184 15.59 12.78 -13.34
CA VAL A 184 15.94 13.88 -12.45
C VAL A 184 14.89 14.97 -12.50
N ILE A 185 14.33 15.30 -11.34
CA ILE A 185 13.43 16.44 -11.15
C ILE A 185 14.13 17.46 -10.25
N LYS A 186 14.12 18.73 -10.68
CA LYS A 186 14.61 19.85 -9.89
C LYS A 186 13.46 20.73 -9.45
N VAL A 187 13.52 21.18 -8.22
CA VAL A 187 12.61 22.23 -7.70
C VAL A 187 13.48 23.41 -7.27
N GLU A 188 13.17 24.58 -7.80
CA GLU A 188 13.64 25.85 -7.28
C GLU A 188 12.55 26.38 -6.34
N SER A 189 12.92 26.74 -5.12
CA SER A 189 12.06 27.34 -4.11
C SER A 189 12.77 28.52 -3.47
N SER A 190 12.10 29.67 -3.38
CA SER A 190 12.68 30.92 -2.88
C SER A 190 11.92 31.53 -1.69
N ASP A 191 10.84 30.91 -1.25
CA ASP A 191 9.97 31.44 -0.19
C ASP A 191 10.22 30.83 1.20
N GLY A 192 11.10 29.83 1.29
CA GLY A 192 11.44 29.15 2.55
C GLY A 192 10.32 28.30 3.15
N LYS A 193 9.29 27.99 2.36
CA LYS A 193 8.20 27.14 2.81
C LYS A 193 8.53 25.66 2.60
N ASP A 194 7.98 24.84 3.49
CA ASP A 194 8.11 23.39 3.42
C ASP A 194 7.20 22.82 2.34
N TYR A 195 7.72 21.87 1.58
CA TYR A 195 6.96 21.16 0.54
C TYR A 195 7.38 19.70 0.41
N CYS A 196 6.49 18.89 -0.15
CA CYS A 196 6.78 17.57 -0.68
C CYS A 196 6.78 17.62 -2.21
N LEU A 197 7.52 16.73 -2.85
CA LEU A 197 7.48 16.52 -4.29
C LEU A 197 7.08 15.09 -4.59
N ASP A 198 6.10 14.95 -5.46
CA ASP A 198 5.68 13.66 -5.99
C ASP A 198 5.55 13.68 -7.52
N ILE A 199 5.53 12.49 -8.12
CA ILE A 199 5.35 12.29 -9.55
C ILE A 199 4.27 11.26 -9.80
N VAL A 200 3.44 11.51 -10.80
CA VAL A 200 2.36 10.61 -11.19
C VAL A 200 2.20 10.58 -12.71
N MET A 201 1.92 9.41 -13.29
CA MET A 201 1.55 9.36 -14.71
C MET A 201 0.20 10.05 -14.92
N ALA A 202 0.09 10.84 -15.98
CA ALA A 202 -1.14 11.57 -16.29
C ALA A 202 -2.35 10.63 -16.46
N LYS A 203 -2.15 9.42 -17.01
CA LYS A 203 -3.19 8.39 -17.12
C LYS A 203 -3.67 7.89 -15.76
N ASP A 204 -2.76 7.75 -14.79
CA ASP A 204 -3.08 7.22 -13.46
C ASP A 204 -3.81 8.28 -12.63
N LEU A 205 -3.37 9.54 -12.69
CA LEU A 205 -4.11 10.66 -12.11
C LEU A 205 -5.54 10.75 -12.67
N LYS A 206 -5.71 10.52 -13.97
CA LYS A 206 -7.04 10.49 -14.60
C LYS A 206 -7.87 9.28 -14.12
N SER A 207 -7.27 8.11 -14.04
CA SER A 207 -8.00 6.86 -13.73
C SER A 207 -8.40 6.80 -12.25
N TRP A 208 -7.54 7.23 -11.33
CA TRP A 208 -7.76 7.12 -9.89
C TRP A 208 -8.47 8.35 -9.30
N TYR A 209 -8.19 9.54 -9.83
CA TYR A 209 -8.66 10.81 -9.28
C TYR A 209 -9.49 11.64 -10.27
N ASN A 210 -9.82 11.09 -11.45
CA ASN A 210 -10.53 11.85 -12.48
C ASN A 210 -9.87 13.22 -12.80
N ASN A 211 -8.54 13.31 -12.72
CA ASN A 211 -7.72 14.52 -12.78
C ASN A 211 -7.97 15.53 -11.64
N ASP A 212 -8.58 15.14 -10.55
CA ASP A 212 -8.72 15.99 -9.36
C ASP A 212 -7.39 16.05 -8.60
N LEU A 213 -6.62 17.11 -8.88
CA LEU A 213 -5.33 17.32 -8.24
C LEU A 213 -5.46 17.65 -6.75
N ALA A 214 -6.59 18.25 -6.33
CA ALA A 214 -6.82 18.54 -4.92
C ALA A 214 -7.00 17.27 -4.12
N GLN A 215 -7.80 16.34 -4.63
CA GLN A 215 -7.95 15.03 -4.00
C GLN A 215 -6.62 14.26 -3.98
N TYR A 216 -5.90 14.24 -5.12
CA TYR A 216 -4.58 13.60 -5.20
C TYR A 216 -3.62 14.09 -4.12
N ILE A 217 -3.45 15.42 -3.97
CA ILE A 217 -2.55 16.01 -2.97
C ILE A 217 -2.98 15.67 -1.53
N GLN A 218 -4.28 15.56 -1.28
CA GLN A 218 -4.79 15.23 0.05
C GLN A 218 -4.57 13.76 0.41
N ASP A 219 -4.71 12.86 -0.57
CA ASP A 219 -4.50 11.43 -0.37
C ASP A 219 -3.02 11.05 -0.30
N GLU A 220 -2.14 11.84 -0.91
CA GLU A 220 -0.72 11.55 -1.02
C GLU A 220 -0.02 11.29 0.33
N PRO A 221 -0.23 12.10 1.38
CA PRO A 221 0.35 11.84 2.71
C PRO A 221 -0.08 10.51 3.34
N ASN A 222 -1.15 9.89 2.86
CA ASN A 222 -1.60 8.59 3.33
C ASN A 222 -0.76 7.44 2.77
N TYR A 223 -0.21 7.61 1.55
CA TYR A 223 0.56 6.59 0.85
C TYR A 223 2.07 6.75 1.04
N TYR A 224 2.57 7.98 1.22
CA TYR A 224 3.99 8.26 1.33
C TYR A 224 4.33 8.92 2.66
N ASN A 225 5.32 8.36 3.37
CA ASN A 225 6.11 9.11 4.34
C ASN A 225 7.11 9.98 3.56
N GLY A 226 6.58 10.94 2.77
CA GLY A 226 7.39 11.78 1.91
C GLY A 226 8.37 12.61 2.71
N ASP A 227 9.58 12.77 2.17
CA ASP A 227 10.52 13.72 2.71
C ASP A 227 9.95 15.14 2.56
N ILE A 228 10.09 15.94 3.60
CA ILE A 228 9.75 17.36 3.58
C ILE A 228 10.98 18.13 3.19
N TYR A 229 10.86 18.96 2.17
CA TYR A 229 11.94 19.77 1.63
C TYR A 229 11.70 21.25 1.91
N ASN A 230 12.79 21.99 2.05
CA ASN A 230 12.80 23.44 2.18
C ASN A 230 13.91 24.00 1.28
N GLY A 231 13.58 24.97 0.41
CA GLY A 231 14.52 25.50 -0.56
C GLY A 231 14.64 24.65 -1.83
N GLY A 232 15.62 24.93 -2.66
CA GLY A 232 15.84 24.23 -3.92
C GLY A 232 16.37 22.82 -3.72
N MET A 233 15.85 21.85 -4.49
CA MET A 233 16.25 20.45 -4.42
C MET A 233 16.41 19.83 -5.81
N GLU A 234 17.35 18.89 -5.93
CA GLU A 234 17.44 17.93 -7.03
C GLU A 234 17.11 16.54 -6.50
N LEU A 235 16.07 15.94 -7.04
CA LEU A 235 15.59 14.62 -6.66
C LEU A 235 15.82 13.62 -7.77
N LEU A 236 16.32 12.45 -7.40
CA LEU A 236 16.54 11.31 -8.28
C LEU A 236 15.38 10.33 -8.07
N PHE A 237 14.69 10.03 -9.14
CA PHE A 237 13.68 9.00 -9.20
C PHE A 237 14.23 7.78 -9.94
N ASP A 238 13.80 6.60 -9.56
CA ASP A 238 14.07 5.41 -10.38
C ASP A 238 13.56 5.64 -11.80
N ARG A 239 14.15 4.93 -12.77
CA ARG A 239 13.80 5.09 -14.16
C ARG A 239 12.28 5.09 -14.37
N MET A 240 11.78 6.20 -14.92
CA MET A 240 10.38 6.36 -15.26
C MET A 240 10.05 5.65 -16.59
N ARG A 241 8.82 5.18 -16.70
CA ARG A 241 8.29 4.67 -17.98
C ARG A 241 8.10 5.81 -18.96
N SER A 242 8.19 5.49 -20.25
CA SER A 242 7.81 6.44 -21.30
C SER A 242 6.31 6.79 -21.20
N GLY A 243 5.99 8.06 -21.46
CA GLY A 243 4.63 8.59 -21.38
C GLY A 243 4.57 9.97 -20.76
N ASP A 244 3.34 10.45 -20.55
CA ASP A 244 3.08 11.74 -19.96
C ASP A 244 2.98 11.67 -18.45
N TRP A 245 3.68 12.58 -17.79
CA TRP A 245 3.85 12.64 -16.34
C TRP A 245 3.51 14.02 -15.80
N LYS A 246 3.17 14.08 -14.53
CA LYS A 246 3.09 15.29 -13.73
C LYS A 246 4.05 15.19 -12.56
N ALA A 247 4.86 16.22 -12.37
CA ALA A 247 5.57 16.44 -11.12
C ALA A 247 4.80 17.48 -10.31
N VAL A 248 4.47 17.17 -9.07
CA VAL A 248 3.63 18.01 -8.21
C VAL A 248 4.42 18.31 -6.93
N ALA A 249 4.81 19.58 -6.77
CA ALA A 249 5.28 20.08 -5.48
C ALA A 249 4.08 20.63 -4.72
N TYR A 250 3.86 20.22 -3.50
CA TYR A 250 2.75 20.70 -2.69
C TYR A 250 3.22 21.06 -1.28
N GLY A 251 2.71 22.18 -0.78
CA GLY A 251 3.05 22.71 0.53
C GLY A 251 2.56 21.81 1.64
N VAL A 252 3.38 21.67 2.65
CA VAL A 252 3.04 20.88 3.83
C VAL A 252 3.39 21.63 5.11
N THR A 253 2.65 21.34 6.17
CA THR A 253 3.05 21.73 7.52
C THR A 253 4.28 20.92 7.97
N PRO A 254 4.99 21.31 9.05
CA PRO A 254 6.10 20.50 9.60
C PRO A 254 5.69 19.06 9.97
N LYS A 255 4.39 18.78 10.05
CA LYS A 255 3.83 17.45 10.32
C LYS A 255 3.43 16.68 9.05
N GLY A 256 3.67 17.27 7.87
CA GLY A 256 3.38 16.65 6.57
C GLY A 256 1.95 16.78 6.09
N MET A 257 1.12 17.64 6.72
CA MET A 257 -0.26 17.86 6.27
C MET A 257 -0.29 18.89 5.13
N PRO A 258 -1.02 18.65 4.01
CA PRO A 258 -1.09 19.57 2.89
C PRO A 258 -1.68 20.94 3.28
N THR A 259 -1.07 22.03 2.77
CA THR A 259 -1.52 23.41 3.01
C THR A 259 -2.40 23.98 1.90
N GLY A 260 -2.50 23.30 0.75
CA GLY A 260 -3.20 23.76 -0.44
C GLY A 260 -2.31 24.56 -1.43
N GLU A 261 -1.12 25.00 -1.03
CA GLU A 261 -0.17 25.58 -1.98
C GLU A 261 0.43 24.49 -2.86
N TYR A 262 0.61 24.75 -4.16
CA TYR A 262 1.20 23.78 -5.08
C TYR A 262 1.91 24.42 -6.26
N ALA A 263 2.76 23.65 -6.92
CA ALA A 263 3.24 23.87 -8.26
C ALA A 263 3.18 22.55 -9.03
N VAL A 264 2.98 22.61 -10.34
CA VAL A 264 2.89 21.42 -11.18
C VAL A 264 3.67 21.61 -12.46
N LEU A 265 4.33 20.55 -12.91
CA LEU A 265 4.98 20.46 -14.21
C LEU A 265 4.39 19.27 -14.97
N ASP A 266 3.83 19.55 -16.15
CA ASP A 266 3.53 18.51 -17.14
C ASP A 266 4.76 18.26 -18.00
N TYR A 267 5.17 16.99 -18.15
CA TYR A 267 6.30 16.62 -18.98
C TYR A 267 6.11 15.24 -19.59
N THR A 268 6.87 14.97 -20.66
CA THR A 268 6.82 13.66 -21.35
C THR A 268 8.18 13.00 -21.28
N VAL A 269 8.20 11.78 -20.77
CA VAL A 269 9.35 10.86 -20.90
C VAL A 269 9.22 10.15 -22.25
N LYS A 270 10.18 10.42 -23.15
CA LYS A 270 10.14 9.84 -24.50
C LYS A 270 10.60 8.37 -24.48
N PRO A 271 9.97 7.49 -25.26
CA PRO A 271 10.46 6.12 -25.41
C PRO A 271 11.85 6.12 -26.07
N GLU A 272 12.70 5.22 -25.61
CA GLU A 272 14.01 4.99 -26.23
C GLU A 272 13.87 4.08 -27.47
N THR A 273 14.86 4.12 -28.34
CA THR A 273 15.01 3.09 -29.36
C THR A 273 15.52 1.81 -28.72
N ALA A 274 14.85 0.69 -28.95
CA ALA A 274 15.24 -0.60 -28.39
C ALA A 274 16.67 -0.99 -28.84
N SER A 275 17.50 -1.34 -27.87
CA SER A 275 18.86 -1.84 -28.12
C SER A 275 18.84 -3.25 -28.71
N ALA A 276 19.97 -3.66 -29.32
CA ALA A 276 20.11 -5.03 -29.80
C ALA A 276 19.99 -6.05 -28.66
N ASP A 277 20.57 -5.72 -27.48
CA ASP A 277 20.52 -6.59 -26.31
C ASP A 277 19.09 -6.75 -25.78
N PHE A 278 18.33 -5.65 -25.65
CA PHE A 278 16.92 -5.70 -25.31
C PHE A 278 16.10 -6.56 -26.29
N ASN A 279 16.34 -6.40 -27.60
CA ASN A 279 15.60 -7.13 -28.63
C ASN A 279 15.90 -8.64 -28.63
N ARG A 280 17.03 -9.07 -28.06
CA ARG A 280 17.34 -10.51 -27.92
C ARG A 280 16.37 -11.23 -26.98
N TRP A 281 15.68 -10.53 -26.08
CA TRP A 281 14.71 -11.11 -25.17
C TRP A 281 13.33 -11.33 -25.78
N LEU A 282 12.97 -10.57 -26.82
CA LEU A 282 11.62 -10.56 -27.37
C LEU A 282 11.29 -11.85 -28.14
N GLY A 283 10.02 -12.26 -28.10
CA GLY A 283 9.45 -13.36 -28.84
C GLY A 283 9.10 -14.59 -27.99
N ALA A 284 8.98 -15.73 -28.67
CA ALA A 284 8.51 -16.97 -28.05
C ALA A 284 9.66 -17.75 -27.38
N TRP A 285 9.36 -18.22 -26.18
CA TRP A 285 10.28 -18.97 -25.34
C TRP A 285 9.60 -20.18 -24.71
N LYS A 286 10.36 -21.24 -24.43
CA LYS A 286 9.96 -22.34 -23.57
C LYS A 286 10.73 -22.26 -22.26
N PHE A 287 10.03 -22.06 -21.15
CA PHE A 287 10.58 -22.09 -19.80
C PHE A 287 10.36 -23.50 -19.23
N SER A 288 11.41 -24.14 -18.76
CA SER A 288 11.35 -25.53 -18.32
C SER A 288 12.14 -25.75 -17.03
N GLY A 289 11.57 -26.51 -16.09
CA GLY A 289 12.18 -26.86 -14.84
C GLY A 289 11.54 -28.09 -14.21
N LYS A 290 11.87 -28.39 -12.97
CA LYS A 290 11.25 -29.47 -12.21
C LYS A 290 10.42 -28.88 -11.06
N ASP A 291 9.27 -29.46 -10.79
CA ASP A 291 8.49 -29.15 -9.59
C ASP A 291 9.14 -29.73 -8.31
N SER A 292 8.54 -29.46 -7.16
CA SER A 292 8.99 -29.98 -5.86
C SER A 292 8.96 -31.51 -5.74
N LYS A 293 8.28 -32.21 -6.65
CA LYS A 293 8.21 -33.68 -6.72
C LYS A 293 9.18 -34.25 -7.76
N GLY A 294 9.92 -33.40 -8.47
CA GLY A 294 10.86 -33.79 -9.52
C GLY A 294 10.22 -34.00 -10.88
N ASN A 295 8.94 -33.72 -11.07
CA ASN A 295 8.28 -33.82 -12.37
C ASN A 295 8.70 -32.66 -13.26
N GLN A 296 8.78 -32.91 -14.57
CA GLN A 296 9.09 -31.88 -15.55
C GLN A 296 7.88 -30.96 -15.74
N VAL A 297 8.12 -29.65 -15.61
CA VAL A 297 7.13 -28.60 -15.84
C VAL A 297 7.66 -27.64 -16.91
N SER A 298 6.83 -27.21 -17.83
CA SER A 298 7.22 -26.22 -18.83
C SER A 298 6.07 -25.32 -19.23
N TYR A 299 6.41 -24.06 -19.54
CA TYR A 299 5.50 -23.02 -19.99
C TYR A 299 5.96 -22.47 -21.35
N ASP A 300 5.00 -22.23 -22.23
CA ASP A 300 5.23 -21.53 -23.50
C ASP A 300 5.00 -20.03 -23.27
N ILE A 301 6.09 -19.31 -23.18
CA ILE A 301 6.13 -17.88 -22.78
C ILE A 301 6.27 -17.01 -24.03
N ASN A 302 5.55 -15.91 -24.08
CA ASN A 302 5.76 -14.83 -25.03
C ASN A 302 6.26 -13.59 -24.30
N ILE A 303 7.40 -13.04 -24.74
CA ILE A 303 7.98 -11.81 -24.21
C ILE A 303 7.83 -10.72 -25.26
N SER A 304 7.15 -9.64 -24.90
CA SER A 304 6.95 -8.47 -25.76
C SER A 304 7.44 -7.18 -25.08
N SER A 305 7.68 -6.13 -25.86
CA SER A 305 8.12 -4.84 -25.34
C SER A 305 6.94 -4.00 -24.91
N VAL A 306 7.00 -3.46 -23.71
CA VAL A 306 6.07 -2.40 -23.20
C VAL A 306 6.77 -1.05 -23.25
N ASP A 307 7.98 -0.97 -22.72
CA ASP A 307 8.83 0.22 -22.76
C ASP A 307 10.24 -0.20 -23.16
N PRO A 308 10.72 0.18 -24.36
CA PRO A 308 12.02 -0.27 -24.87
C PRO A 308 13.17 0.01 -23.90
N ASN A 309 14.07 -0.97 -23.77
CA ASN A 309 15.20 -0.96 -22.84
C ASN A 309 14.82 -0.88 -21.35
N TYR A 310 13.55 -1.12 -20.99
CA TYR A 310 13.11 -1.02 -19.60
C TYR A 310 12.09 -2.07 -19.19
N ILE A 311 10.95 -2.20 -19.88
CA ILE A 311 9.87 -3.07 -19.45
C ILE A 311 9.48 -4.07 -20.54
N PHE A 312 9.45 -5.33 -20.15
CA PHE A 312 8.84 -6.40 -20.91
C PHE A 312 7.47 -6.76 -20.36
N LYS A 313 6.61 -7.27 -21.21
CA LYS A 313 5.40 -8.01 -20.85
C LYS A 313 5.68 -9.49 -21.05
N VAL A 314 5.35 -10.29 -20.04
CA VAL A 314 5.47 -11.74 -20.05
C VAL A 314 4.07 -12.34 -20.04
N GLU A 315 3.78 -13.21 -21.00
CA GLU A 315 2.50 -13.90 -21.18
C GLU A 315 2.72 -15.41 -21.20
N GLY A 316 1.74 -16.20 -20.73
CA GLY A 316 1.79 -17.66 -20.73
C GLY A 316 2.44 -18.29 -19.51
N TRP A 317 2.66 -17.52 -18.45
CA TRP A 317 3.14 -18.07 -17.19
C TRP A 317 2.03 -18.88 -16.52
N GLU A 318 2.36 -20.11 -16.12
CA GLU A 318 1.45 -21.09 -15.55
C GLU A 318 0.33 -21.58 -16.49
N THR A 319 -0.22 -22.73 -16.10
CA THR A 319 -1.38 -23.36 -16.74
C THR A 319 -2.41 -23.70 -15.67
N GLY A 320 -3.67 -23.56 -15.97
CA GLY A 320 -4.76 -23.76 -15.02
C GLY A 320 -5.82 -22.70 -15.17
N SER A 321 -6.71 -22.62 -14.21
CA SER A 321 -7.73 -21.57 -14.16
C SER A 321 -7.91 -21.04 -12.76
N GLN A 322 -8.12 -19.73 -12.67
CA GLN A 322 -8.47 -19.03 -11.45
C GLN A 322 -9.84 -18.37 -11.66
N CYS A 323 -10.75 -18.55 -10.73
CA CYS A 323 -12.10 -17.99 -10.83
C CYS A 323 -12.77 -18.18 -12.21
N GLY A 324 -12.45 -19.30 -12.89
CA GLY A 324 -12.97 -19.61 -14.23
C GLY A 324 -12.23 -18.97 -15.40
N GLN A 325 -11.18 -18.21 -15.14
CA GLN A 325 -10.30 -17.65 -16.18
C GLN A 325 -9.04 -18.49 -16.32
N PRO A 326 -8.58 -18.79 -17.56
CA PRO A 326 -7.29 -19.44 -17.78
C PRO A 326 -6.14 -18.58 -17.25
N MET A 327 -5.24 -19.17 -16.45
CA MET A 327 -4.10 -18.42 -15.88
C MET A 327 -3.09 -17.98 -16.95
N ASP A 328 -2.99 -18.70 -18.04
CA ASP A 328 -2.13 -18.35 -19.16
C ASP A 328 -2.63 -17.15 -19.99
N ASP A 329 -3.85 -16.66 -19.74
CA ASP A 329 -4.36 -15.40 -20.30
C ASP A 329 -3.87 -14.18 -19.50
N TYR A 330 -3.40 -14.38 -18.27
CA TYR A 330 -2.78 -13.29 -17.50
C TYR A 330 -1.40 -12.96 -18.02
N SER A 331 -1.02 -11.72 -17.79
CA SER A 331 0.31 -11.23 -18.12
C SER A 331 0.82 -10.37 -16.97
N PHE A 332 2.12 -10.32 -16.84
CA PHE A 332 2.77 -9.43 -15.91
C PHE A 332 3.96 -8.73 -16.55
N GLU A 333 4.42 -7.66 -15.92
CA GLU A 333 5.55 -6.89 -16.41
C GLU A 333 6.83 -7.25 -15.65
N THR A 334 7.95 -7.21 -16.36
CA THR A 334 9.29 -7.43 -15.80
C THR A 334 10.20 -6.28 -16.19
N VAL A 335 11.21 -6.02 -15.37
CA VAL A 335 12.16 -4.93 -15.60
C VAL A 335 13.41 -5.45 -16.32
N TYR A 336 13.84 -4.75 -17.33
CA TYR A 336 15.14 -4.99 -17.98
C TYR A 336 16.22 -4.11 -17.37
N ASN A 337 17.23 -4.74 -16.79
CA ASN A 337 18.43 -4.05 -16.33
C ASN A 337 19.48 -4.07 -17.46
N ARG A 338 19.62 -2.95 -18.16
CA ARG A 338 20.54 -2.82 -19.32
C ARG A 338 22.02 -2.87 -18.94
N PHE A 339 22.38 -2.59 -17.68
CA PHE A 339 23.77 -2.57 -17.21
C PHE A 339 24.30 -3.98 -16.93
N SER A 340 23.42 -4.90 -16.59
CA SER A 340 23.75 -6.31 -16.37
C SER A 340 23.23 -7.25 -17.47
N ASP A 341 22.47 -6.73 -18.44
CA ASP A 341 21.73 -7.50 -19.45
C ASP A 341 20.90 -8.63 -18.82
N ARG A 342 20.06 -8.24 -17.83
CA ARG A 342 19.21 -9.15 -17.07
C ARG A 342 17.75 -8.73 -17.16
N MET A 343 16.87 -9.73 -17.19
CA MET A 343 15.44 -9.51 -16.93
C MET A 343 15.16 -9.82 -15.46
N LEU A 344 14.55 -8.87 -14.75
CA LEU A 344 14.27 -8.93 -13.32
C LEU A 344 12.77 -9.18 -13.10
N PHE A 345 12.45 -10.24 -12.40
CA PHE A 345 11.10 -10.58 -12.00
C PHE A 345 10.85 -10.07 -10.60
N ASN A 346 9.97 -9.10 -10.46
CA ASN A 346 9.61 -8.52 -9.16
C ASN A 346 8.29 -9.10 -8.66
N GLY A 347 8.09 -9.07 -7.35
CA GLY A 347 6.78 -9.31 -6.78
C GLY A 347 5.80 -8.22 -7.21
N LEU A 348 4.62 -8.59 -7.69
CA LEU A 348 3.64 -7.69 -8.27
C LEU A 348 2.25 -7.98 -7.72
N TYR A 349 1.58 -6.93 -7.25
CA TYR A 349 0.13 -6.90 -7.17
C TYR A 349 -0.44 -6.71 -8.60
N LEU A 350 -1.48 -7.44 -8.94
CA LEU A 350 -2.11 -7.40 -10.25
C LEU A 350 -3.48 -6.74 -10.20
N GLU A 351 -4.37 -7.24 -9.34
CA GLU A 351 -5.73 -6.71 -9.17
C GLU A 351 -6.36 -7.16 -7.85
N THR A 352 -7.39 -6.45 -7.38
CA THR A 352 -8.28 -6.94 -6.32
C THR A 352 -9.61 -7.35 -6.94
N TYR A 353 -10.12 -8.51 -6.56
CA TYR A 353 -11.42 -9.01 -6.97
C TYR A 353 -12.24 -9.50 -5.77
N LYS A 354 -13.53 -9.75 -5.97
CA LYS A 354 -14.40 -10.36 -4.95
C LYS A 354 -14.45 -11.86 -5.12
N ASP A 355 -14.17 -12.60 -4.04
CA ASP A 355 -14.37 -14.04 -4.02
C ASP A 355 -15.87 -14.44 -4.00
N ASN A 356 -16.15 -15.74 -4.01
CA ASN A 356 -17.52 -16.26 -3.96
C ASN A 356 -18.28 -15.90 -2.66
N ASN A 357 -17.61 -15.44 -1.64
CA ASN A 357 -18.16 -14.98 -0.36
C ASN A 357 -18.23 -13.45 -0.28
N ASN A 358 -18.05 -12.75 -1.41
CA ASN A 358 -18.01 -11.29 -1.51
C ASN A 358 -16.89 -10.62 -0.67
N LYS A 359 -15.80 -11.33 -0.41
CA LYS A 359 -14.61 -10.81 0.27
C LYS A 359 -13.58 -10.34 -0.73
N ASP A 360 -12.85 -9.29 -0.39
CA ASP A 360 -11.74 -8.79 -1.20
C ASP A 360 -10.56 -9.76 -1.16
N VAL A 361 -10.01 -10.02 -2.33
CA VAL A 361 -8.85 -10.88 -2.54
C VAL A 361 -7.90 -10.18 -3.50
N ASP A 362 -6.66 -10.04 -3.11
CA ASP A 362 -5.61 -9.49 -3.94
C ASP A 362 -4.98 -10.61 -4.77
N PHE A 363 -5.04 -10.48 -6.08
CA PHE A 363 -4.37 -11.36 -7.02
C PHE A 363 -2.97 -10.83 -7.31
N CYS A 364 -1.98 -11.67 -7.09
CA CYS A 364 -0.59 -11.28 -7.09
C CYS A 364 0.29 -12.27 -7.84
N PHE A 365 1.47 -11.80 -8.28
CA PHE A 365 2.57 -12.63 -8.77
C PHE A 365 3.75 -12.50 -7.82
N TYR A 366 4.01 -13.54 -7.01
CA TYR A 366 4.99 -13.49 -5.93
C TYR A 366 5.95 -14.67 -5.92
N GLY A 367 7.05 -14.48 -5.17
CA GLY A 367 8.03 -15.51 -4.89
C GLY A 367 7.75 -16.28 -3.61
N ASN A 368 8.12 -17.54 -3.58
CA ASN A 368 8.09 -18.35 -2.37
C ASN A 368 9.48 -18.86 -2.00
N PHE A 369 9.66 -19.14 -0.70
CA PHE A 369 10.89 -19.69 -0.12
C PHE A 369 10.56 -20.56 1.09
N ASP A 370 11.51 -21.39 1.50
CA ASP A 370 11.34 -22.22 2.71
C ASP A 370 12.04 -21.59 3.90
N PHE A 371 11.36 -21.59 5.03
CA PHE A 371 11.91 -21.19 6.31
C PHE A 371 11.42 -22.12 7.42
N ASN A 372 12.35 -22.75 8.15
CA ASN A 372 12.06 -23.71 9.23
C ASN A 372 11.09 -24.85 8.85
N GLY A 373 11.11 -25.29 7.59
CA GLY A 373 10.24 -26.35 7.09
C GLY A 373 8.84 -25.87 6.67
N GLU A 374 8.56 -24.59 6.78
CA GLU A 374 7.36 -23.96 6.26
C GLU A 374 7.65 -23.23 4.95
N GLN A 375 6.70 -23.26 4.02
CA GLN A 375 6.77 -22.47 2.82
C GLN A 375 6.18 -21.09 3.11
N LEU A 376 6.97 -20.05 2.89
CA LEU A 376 6.58 -18.66 3.05
C LEU A 376 6.53 -17.96 1.69
N VAL A 377 5.71 -16.92 1.62
CA VAL A 377 5.55 -16.05 0.44
C VAL A 377 5.94 -14.63 0.82
N LEU A 378 6.58 -13.94 -0.11
CA LEU A 378 7.00 -12.56 0.04
C LEU A 378 6.12 -11.66 -0.81
N THR A 379 5.57 -10.63 -0.16
CA THR A 379 4.52 -9.75 -0.70
C THR A 379 5.00 -8.35 -1.09
N ASP A 380 6.27 -8.03 -0.88
CA ASP A 380 6.79 -6.69 -1.13
C ASP A 380 7.67 -6.68 -2.37
N GLY A 381 7.62 -5.63 -3.18
CA GLY A 381 8.27 -5.39 -4.48
C GLY A 381 9.76 -5.74 -4.64
N LEU A 382 10.19 -6.84 -4.03
CA LEU A 382 11.53 -7.38 -4.16
C LEU A 382 11.69 -8.09 -5.49
N THR A 383 12.91 -8.10 -6.00
CA THR A 383 13.29 -8.95 -7.12
C THR A 383 13.31 -10.41 -6.66
N ILE A 384 12.37 -11.19 -7.21
CA ILE A 384 12.21 -12.62 -6.90
C ILE A 384 13.24 -13.46 -7.64
N ALA A 385 13.44 -13.11 -8.90
CA ALA A 385 14.33 -13.86 -9.78
C ALA A 385 14.95 -12.97 -10.84
N GLU A 386 16.08 -13.38 -11.35
CA GLU A 386 16.73 -12.79 -12.52
C GLU A 386 16.92 -13.81 -13.62
N ALA A 387 16.69 -13.39 -14.85
CA ALA A 387 17.01 -14.18 -16.04
C ALA A 387 18.27 -13.66 -16.71
N ALA A 388 19.08 -14.60 -17.23
CA ALA A 388 20.28 -14.35 -17.98
C ALA A 388 20.22 -15.10 -19.33
N LEU A 389 20.54 -14.44 -20.44
CA LEU A 389 20.72 -15.09 -21.71
C LEU A 389 22.14 -15.62 -21.87
N ALA A 390 22.29 -16.77 -22.55
CA ALA A 390 23.56 -17.22 -23.08
C ALA A 390 24.00 -16.30 -24.25
N ASN A 391 25.28 -16.37 -24.58
CA ASN A 391 25.86 -15.50 -25.62
C ASN A 391 25.18 -15.61 -27.00
N ASP A 392 24.65 -16.80 -27.32
CA ASP A 392 23.93 -17.04 -28.57
C ASP A 392 22.51 -16.45 -28.60
N GLY A 393 21.98 -16.01 -27.46
CA GLY A 393 20.62 -15.46 -27.32
C GLY A 393 19.49 -16.47 -27.53
N ASN A 394 19.80 -17.77 -27.64
CA ASN A 394 18.81 -18.84 -27.89
C ASN A 394 18.47 -19.64 -26.62
N GLN A 395 19.28 -19.50 -25.61
CA GLN A 395 19.10 -20.13 -24.32
C GLN A 395 19.30 -19.12 -23.20
N GLY A 396 18.76 -19.44 -22.03
CA GLY A 396 18.92 -18.65 -20.85
C GLY A 396 18.56 -19.42 -19.58
N THR A 397 18.76 -18.80 -18.46
CA THR A 397 18.45 -19.36 -17.15
C THR A 397 17.79 -18.31 -16.29
N VAL A 398 16.70 -18.69 -15.60
CA VAL A 398 16.07 -17.88 -14.54
C VAL A 398 16.50 -18.45 -13.21
N SER A 399 17.09 -17.63 -12.38
CA SER A 399 17.59 -18.01 -11.04
C SER A 399 16.88 -17.21 -9.95
N GLY A 400 16.55 -17.85 -8.84
CA GLY A 400 15.98 -17.17 -7.68
C GLY A 400 16.99 -16.23 -7.03
N CYS A 401 16.55 -15.06 -6.64
CA CYS A 401 17.36 -14.08 -5.93
C CYS A 401 17.46 -14.43 -4.43
N SER A 402 18.60 -14.06 -3.84
CA SER A 402 18.80 -14.16 -2.40
C SER A 402 18.39 -12.88 -1.70
N PHE A 403 17.93 -13.01 -0.46
CA PHE A 403 17.50 -11.89 0.37
C PHE A 403 17.67 -12.24 1.85
N ASP A 404 17.55 -11.24 2.71
CA ASP A 404 17.57 -11.41 4.16
C ASP A 404 16.15 -11.44 4.72
N TYR A 405 15.71 -12.58 5.24
CA TYR A 405 14.46 -12.72 5.97
C TYR A 405 14.67 -12.34 7.44
N ILE A 406 13.78 -11.52 7.99
CA ILE A 406 13.88 -11.07 9.38
C ILE A 406 12.71 -11.62 10.18
N GLU A 407 13.01 -12.43 11.18
CA GLU A 407 12.03 -12.94 12.15
C GLU A 407 12.56 -12.76 13.57
N ASN A 408 11.72 -12.25 14.48
CA ASN A 408 12.06 -12.02 15.89
C ASN A 408 13.37 -11.22 16.07
N ASN A 409 13.59 -10.18 15.27
CA ASN A 409 14.79 -9.34 15.21
C ASN A 409 16.09 -10.12 14.84
N LYS A 410 15.98 -11.27 14.23
CA LYS A 410 17.11 -12.03 13.67
C LYS A 410 17.01 -12.07 12.15
N THR A 411 18.16 -11.96 11.50
CA THR A 411 18.29 -12.01 10.05
C THR A 411 18.69 -13.42 9.61
N TYR A 412 17.99 -13.93 8.60
CA TYR A 412 18.20 -15.27 8.03
C TYR A 412 18.40 -15.13 6.52
N PRO A 413 19.62 -15.43 5.98
CA PRO A 413 19.82 -15.48 4.55
C PRO A 413 18.88 -16.51 3.90
N SER A 414 18.14 -16.09 2.92
CA SER A 414 17.15 -16.92 2.22
C SER A 414 17.26 -16.73 0.71
N THR A 415 16.68 -17.64 -0.04
CA THR A 415 16.66 -17.59 -1.51
C THR A 415 15.30 -18.03 -2.01
N PHE A 416 14.75 -17.30 -2.96
CA PHE A 416 13.50 -17.69 -3.60
C PHE A 416 13.67 -19.03 -4.33
N LYS A 417 12.68 -19.89 -4.21
CA LYS A 417 12.67 -21.23 -4.81
C LYS A 417 11.82 -21.32 -6.05
N SER A 418 10.76 -20.52 -6.12
CA SER A 418 9.89 -20.43 -7.29
C SER A 418 9.12 -19.11 -7.28
N MET A 419 8.40 -18.83 -8.34
CA MET A 419 7.48 -17.71 -8.47
C MET A 419 6.19 -18.16 -9.16
N GLN A 420 5.05 -17.59 -8.76
CA GLN A 420 3.75 -18.02 -9.27
C GLN A 420 2.65 -17.00 -8.97
N TYR A 421 1.52 -17.20 -9.63
CA TYR A 421 0.29 -16.48 -9.27
C TYR A 421 -0.30 -17.01 -7.97
N MET A 422 -0.86 -16.12 -7.17
CA MET A 422 -1.50 -16.45 -5.90
C MET A 422 -2.52 -15.40 -5.47
N ASP A 423 -3.43 -15.81 -4.58
CA ASP A 423 -4.39 -14.95 -3.95
C ASP A 423 -4.03 -14.68 -2.49
N LEU A 424 -4.16 -13.43 -2.10
CA LEU A 424 -4.06 -12.98 -0.72
C LEU A 424 -5.42 -12.44 -0.27
N PRO A 425 -6.20 -13.19 0.51
CA PRO A 425 -7.43 -12.66 1.09
C PRO A 425 -7.10 -11.49 2.03
N VAL A 426 -7.67 -10.30 1.78
CA VAL A 426 -7.38 -9.08 2.54
C VAL A 426 -7.68 -9.23 4.04
N SER A 427 -8.60 -10.11 4.39
CA SER A 427 -9.02 -10.39 5.78
C SER A 427 -8.29 -11.56 6.46
N SER A 428 -7.26 -12.14 5.85
CA SER A 428 -6.59 -13.36 6.32
C SER A 428 -5.07 -13.26 6.16
N ASP A 429 -4.35 -13.87 7.10
CA ASP A 429 -2.89 -14.06 6.99
C ASP A 429 -2.52 -15.29 6.12
N GLU A 430 -3.49 -15.89 5.44
CA GLU A 430 -3.30 -17.06 4.60
C GLU A 430 -3.17 -16.65 3.13
N VAL A 431 -2.26 -17.28 2.42
CA VAL A 431 -2.07 -17.14 0.97
C VAL A 431 -2.63 -18.37 0.27
N LEU A 432 -3.44 -18.17 -0.75
CA LEU A 432 -3.98 -19.26 -1.56
C LEU A 432 -3.13 -19.44 -2.82
N ILE A 433 -2.49 -20.60 -2.93
CA ILE A 433 -1.68 -20.98 -4.09
C ILE A 433 -2.50 -21.96 -4.95
N TYR A 434 -2.70 -21.62 -6.22
CA TYR A 434 -3.54 -22.40 -7.14
C TYR A 434 -2.80 -23.58 -7.74
N ASN A 435 -1.51 -23.43 -8.00
CA ASN A 435 -0.73 -24.45 -8.67
C ASN A 435 0.47 -24.87 -7.80
N SER A 436 0.43 -26.10 -7.28
CA SER A 436 1.55 -26.66 -6.52
C SER A 436 2.67 -27.24 -7.41
N ASN A 437 2.46 -27.28 -8.74
CA ASN A 437 3.39 -27.88 -9.70
C ASN A 437 4.08 -26.81 -10.53
N VAL A 438 4.62 -25.78 -9.87
CA VAL A 438 5.42 -24.74 -10.52
C VAL A 438 6.89 -25.19 -10.60
N PRO A 439 7.62 -24.77 -11.64
CA PRO A 439 9.04 -25.10 -11.75
C PRO A 439 9.84 -24.40 -10.66
N LEU A 440 10.69 -25.15 -9.98
CA LEU A 440 11.67 -24.59 -9.05
C LEU A 440 12.84 -23.97 -9.82
N PHE A 441 13.44 -22.96 -9.22
CA PHE A 441 14.70 -22.40 -9.76
C PHE A 441 15.86 -23.39 -9.61
N PRO A 442 16.82 -23.42 -10.55
CA PRO A 442 16.85 -22.61 -11.77
C PRO A 442 15.91 -23.16 -12.86
N ILE A 443 15.30 -22.25 -13.65
CA ILE A 443 14.46 -22.56 -14.80
C ILE A 443 15.29 -22.35 -16.08
N THR A 444 15.28 -23.31 -17.00
CA THR A 444 15.92 -23.18 -18.30
C THR A 444 14.98 -22.49 -19.28
N MET A 445 15.50 -21.51 -20.01
CA MET A 445 14.83 -20.83 -21.12
C MET A 445 15.41 -21.32 -22.45
N THR A 446 14.55 -21.62 -23.40
CA THR A 446 14.97 -22.02 -24.75
C THR A 446 14.10 -21.29 -25.78
N ARG A 447 14.68 -20.74 -26.84
CA ARG A 447 13.91 -20.15 -27.95
C ARG A 447 12.95 -21.17 -28.53
N SER A 448 11.70 -20.76 -28.69
CA SER A 448 10.68 -21.55 -29.36
C SER A 448 10.54 -21.10 -30.81
N THR A 449 10.52 -22.04 -31.73
CA THR A 449 10.26 -21.78 -33.15
C THR A 449 8.77 -21.82 -33.48
N SER A 450 7.95 -22.36 -32.56
CA SER A 450 6.50 -22.38 -32.68
C SER A 450 5.92 -21.22 -31.86
N GLY A 451 5.20 -20.31 -32.50
CA GLY A 451 4.34 -19.37 -31.79
C GLY A 451 3.37 -20.12 -30.87
N ARG A 452 2.95 -19.50 -29.77
CA ARG A 452 2.00 -20.04 -28.81
C ARG A 452 0.80 -20.67 -29.52
N SER A 453 0.68 -21.98 -29.50
CA SER A 453 -0.59 -22.63 -29.75
C SER A 453 -1.37 -22.57 -28.43
N ILE A 454 -2.48 -21.84 -28.39
CA ILE A 454 -3.42 -21.89 -27.29
C ILE A 454 -3.89 -23.33 -27.15
N SER A 455 -3.26 -24.10 -26.28
CA SER A 455 -3.75 -25.44 -25.94
C SER A 455 -4.90 -25.24 -24.97
N THR A 456 -6.09 -25.69 -25.34
CA THR A 456 -7.20 -25.89 -24.41
C THR A 456 -6.78 -26.95 -23.40
N ALA A 457 -6.07 -26.54 -22.35
CA ALA A 457 -5.68 -27.44 -21.29
C ALA A 457 -6.92 -27.82 -20.47
N SER A 458 -7.11 -29.11 -20.28
CA SER A 458 -8.14 -29.65 -19.39
C SER A 458 -7.96 -29.09 -17.99
N ALA A 459 -9.03 -28.52 -17.45
CA ALA A 459 -9.06 -28.01 -16.08
C ALA A 459 -8.66 -29.11 -15.09
N HIS A 460 -7.46 -29.03 -14.56
CA HIS A 460 -7.08 -29.74 -13.36
C HIS A 460 -7.59 -28.95 -12.18
N SER A 461 -8.39 -29.58 -11.32
CA SER A 461 -8.81 -28.97 -10.06
C SER A 461 -7.56 -28.66 -9.23
N ALA A 462 -7.20 -27.40 -9.14
CA ALA A 462 -6.05 -26.95 -8.37
C ALA A 462 -6.27 -27.31 -6.89
N LYS A 463 -5.26 -27.96 -6.30
CA LYS A 463 -5.25 -28.20 -4.86
C LYS A 463 -4.76 -26.90 -4.21
N VAL A 464 -5.68 -26.20 -3.56
CA VAL A 464 -5.37 -24.98 -2.81
C VAL A 464 -4.42 -25.34 -1.66
N LEU A 465 -3.23 -24.78 -1.66
CA LEU A 465 -2.28 -24.83 -0.55
C LEU A 465 -2.37 -23.51 0.20
N ARG A 466 -2.45 -23.59 1.53
CA ARG A 466 -2.41 -22.41 2.40
C ARG A 466 -0.99 -22.21 2.89
N VAL A 467 -0.42 -21.05 2.65
CA VAL A 467 0.92 -20.64 3.12
C VAL A 467 0.81 -19.31 3.86
N ARG A 468 1.78 -19.05 4.72
CA ARG A 468 1.80 -17.82 5.51
C ARG A 468 2.63 -16.74 4.80
N PRO A 469 2.16 -15.48 4.70
CA PRO A 469 2.96 -14.38 4.15
C PRO A 469 4.12 -14.06 5.09
N ALA A 470 5.29 -13.75 4.52
CA ALA A 470 6.44 -13.26 5.27
C ALA A 470 6.24 -11.77 5.59
N ARG A 471 6.41 -11.39 6.86
CA ARG A 471 6.07 -10.04 7.34
C ARG A 471 7.26 -9.08 7.45
N HIS A 472 8.51 -9.56 7.41
CA HIS A 472 9.71 -8.75 7.60
C HIS A 472 10.83 -9.23 6.70
N VAL A 473 11.25 -8.37 5.76
CA VAL A 473 12.31 -8.71 4.81
C VAL A 473 13.23 -7.52 4.56
N ARG A 474 14.51 -7.79 4.39
CA ARG A 474 15.47 -6.89 3.75
C ARG A 474 15.96 -7.58 2.47
N GLY A 475 15.68 -6.98 1.32
CA GLY A 475 16.24 -7.43 0.06
C GLY A 475 17.73 -7.12 -0.02
N ASN A 476 18.52 -8.05 -0.55
CA ASN A 476 19.85 -7.77 -1.06
C ASN A 476 19.83 -7.02 -2.39
N ALA A 477 18.70 -6.43 -2.76
CA ALA A 477 18.69 -5.46 -3.83
C ALA A 477 19.48 -4.26 -3.31
N SER A 478 20.71 -4.16 -3.77
CA SER A 478 21.61 -3.07 -3.55
C SER A 478 21.01 -1.75 -3.98
N VAL A 479 20.19 -1.14 -3.15
CA VAL A 479 19.92 0.29 -3.20
C VAL A 479 19.54 0.77 -1.81
N THR A 480 20.47 0.75 -0.90
CA THR A 480 20.43 1.66 0.23
C THR A 480 21.02 2.98 -0.23
N SER A 481 20.22 3.81 -0.85
CA SER A 481 20.60 5.20 -0.93
C SER A 481 19.95 5.94 0.23
N SER A 482 20.77 6.56 1.02
CA SER A 482 20.39 7.50 2.08
C SER A 482 19.85 8.83 1.54
N LYS A 483 19.53 8.92 0.25
CA LYS A 483 18.91 10.09 -0.39
C LYS A 483 17.69 9.64 -1.16
N ALA A 484 16.58 10.23 -0.82
CA ALA A 484 15.22 10.06 -1.35
C ALA A 484 15.15 9.49 -2.78
N ARG A 485 15.06 8.18 -2.90
CA ARG A 485 14.67 7.52 -4.15
C ARG A 485 13.24 7.04 -4.00
N ARG A 486 12.40 7.48 -4.92
CA ARG A 486 11.00 7.04 -5.02
C ARG A 486 10.84 6.16 -6.25
N ASN A 487 10.13 5.06 -6.10
CA ASN A 487 9.78 4.20 -7.22
C ASN A 487 8.45 4.71 -7.84
N PRO A 488 8.44 5.27 -9.06
CA PRO A 488 7.23 5.75 -9.68
C PRO A 488 6.43 4.57 -10.19
N GLY A 489 5.31 4.25 -9.56
CA GLY A 489 4.33 3.36 -10.16
C GLY A 489 3.92 2.11 -9.42
N THR A 490 4.30 1.94 -8.17
CA THR A 490 3.69 0.93 -7.31
C THR A 490 2.75 1.61 -6.33
N ARG A 491 1.51 1.84 -6.78
CA ARG A 491 0.38 1.99 -5.86
C ARG A 491 -0.37 0.68 -5.81
N PRO A 492 -0.84 0.26 -4.62
CA PRO A 492 -1.74 -0.87 -4.49
C PRO A 492 -3.02 -0.66 -5.26
#